data_0049e77bf1bc8ed288680093d586cf7d
#
_entry.id   0049e77bf1bc8ed288680093d586cf7d
#
_cell.length_a   1.000
_cell.length_b   1.000
_cell.length_c   1.000
_cell.angle_alpha   90.00
_cell.angle_beta   90.00
_cell.angle_gamma   90.00
#
_symmetry.space_group_name_H-M   'P 1'
#
loop_
_entity.id
_entity.type
_entity.pdbx_description
1 polymer ?
#
loop_
_entity_poly.entity_id
_entity_poly.type
_entity_poly.pdbx_seq_one_letter_code
_entity_poly.pdbx_strand_id
1 'polypeptide(L)'
;MKNRTFIAVVIAIALAGINVPVWADGFKIRELTPIKQEFWSIFDASAHHAEEPTNFRMSCCGTDDDQHLMIAIDRHVDEQGQENRTDEGYLKELDVSSEEIGFKIEKIDVSPAVGRLIRLPNVGGLKGVNIFVVESGDRLTIQSVAPTEETAENNARKALEIAKKHVIGR
;
A
#
# COMPACT_ATOMS: atom_id res chain seq x y z
N MET A 1 21.94 -76.97 8.28
CA MET A 1 22.17 -75.57 8.82
C MET A 1 21.80 -74.62 7.75
N LYS A 2 20.69 -73.86 7.86
CA LYS A 2 20.17 -72.92 6.85
C LYS A 2 20.45 -71.50 7.32
N ASN A 3 21.40 -70.78 6.62
CA ASN A 3 21.65 -69.39 6.85
C ASN A 3 20.49 -68.57 6.29
N ARG A 4 19.79 -67.83 7.16
CA ARG A 4 18.80 -66.81 6.77
C ARG A 4 19.50 -65.43 6.75
N THR A 5 19.76 -64.94 5.58
CA THR A 5 20.26 -63.59 5.34
C THR A 5 19.08 -62.62 5.48
N PHE A 6 19.09 -61.76 6.51
CA PHE A 6 18.14 -60.65 6.66
C PHE A 6 18.58 -59.50 5.76
N ILE A 7 17.81 -59.21 4.73
CA ILE A 7 17.97 -58.00 3.94
C ILE A 7 17.24 -56.86 4.65
N ALA A 8 17.99 -55.91 5.21
CA ALA A 8 17.45 -54.68 5.74
C ALA A 8 17.15 -53.72 4.58
N VAL A 9 15.89 -53.48 4.30
CA VAL A 9 15.45 -52.47 3.36
C VAL A 9 15.46 -51.14 4.07
N VAL A 10 16.46 -50.32 3.75
CA VAL A 10 16.51 -48.89 4.20
C VAL A 10 15.60 -48.08 3.27
N ILE A 11 14.43 -47.71 3.77
CA ILE A 11 13.55 -46.75 3.08
C ILE A 11 14.12 -45.37 3.33
N ALA A 12 14.83 -44.82 2.35
CA ALA A 12 15.19 -43.39 2.32
C ALA A 12 13.94 -42.56 1.99
N ILE A 13 13.33 -41.99 3.02
CA ILE A 13 12.27 -40.98 2.84
C ILE A 13 12.99 -39.72 2.34
N ALA A 14 12.92 -39.48 1.02
CA ALA A 14 13.26 -38.19 0.46
C ALA A 14 12.22 -37.17 0.92
N LEU A 15 12.58 -36.38 1.93
CA LEU A 15 11.89 -35.16 2.26
C LEU A 15 12.04 -34.21 1.05
N ALA A 16 11.11 -34.33 0.10
CA ALA A 16 10.91 -33.28 -0.89
C ALA A 16 10.56 -32.02 -0.09
N GLY A 17 11.54 -31.14 0.06
CA GLY A 17 11.30 -29.80 0.61
C GLY A 17 10.21 -29.16 -0.22
N ILE A 18 9.03 -29.05 0.36
CA ILE A 18 7.98 -28.21 -0.17
C ILE A 18 8.59 -26.79 -0.05
N ASN A 19 9.15 -26.28 -1.17
CA ASN A 19 9.39 -24.86 -1.29
C ASN A 19 8.03 -24.17 -1.24
N VAL A 20 7.53 -23.94 -0.04
CA VAL A 20 6.48 -22.95 0.18
C VAL A 20 7.13 -21.65 -0.29
N PRO A 21 6.62 -20.98 -1.34
CA PRO A 21 7.14 -19.68 -1.69
C PRO A 21 7.04 -18.85 -0.41
N VAL A 22 8.20 -18.47 0.13
CA VAL A 22 8.25 -17.45 1.18
C VAL A 22 7.70 -16.21 0.48
N TRP A 23 6.41 -15.95 0.68
CA TRP A 23 5.79 -14.72 0.25
C TRP A 23 6.60 -13.62 0.92
N ALA A 24 7.30 -12.87 0.11
CA ALA A 24 8.17 -11.81 0.60
C ALA A 24 7.36 -10.95 1.58
N ASP A 25 7.94 -10.72 2.73
CA ASP A 25 7.42 -9.87 3.79
C ASP A 25 7.03 -8.49 3.21
N GLY A 26 5.77 -8.29 2.92
CA GLY A 26 5.18 -7.05 2.47
C GLY A 26 4.14 -6.58 3.49
N PHE A 27 3.10 -5.92 3.02
CA PHE A 27 2.03 -5.47 3.90
C PHE A 27 1.31 -6.63 4.59
N LYS A 28 0.87 -6.41 5.83
CA LYS A 28 0.08 -7.37 6.64
C LYS A 28 -1.18 -7.84 5.92
N ILE A 29 -1.85 -6.92 5.24
CA ILE A 29 -3.03 -7.17 4.44
C ILE A 29 -2.89 -6.48 3.09
N ARG A 30 -3.49 -7.05 2.06
CA ARG A 30 -3.58 -6.48 0.72
C ARG A 30 -5.00 -6.13 0.31
N GLU A 31 -5.98 -6.47 1.14
CA GLU A 31 -7.38 -6.13 0.93
C GLU A 31 -7.84 -5.12 1.98
N LEU A 32 -8.55 -4.08 1.55
CA LEU A 32 -9.04 -2.99 2.40
C LEU A 32 -10.41 -3.29 3.02
N THR A 33 -11.13 -4.28 2.49
CA THR A 33 -12.49 -4.64 2.94
C THR A 33 -12.60 -4.83 4.46
N PRO A 34 -11.65 -5.49 5.17
CA PRO A 34 -11.75 -5.70 6.61
C PRO A 34 -11.67 -4.43 7.43
N ILE A 35 -11.06 -3.36 6.91
CA ILE A 35 -10.78 -2.11 7.63
C ILE A 35 -11.53 -0.89 7.07
N LYS A 36 -12.40 -1.09 6.09
CA LYS A 36 -13.13 -0.02 5.42
C LYS A 36 -13.91 0.89 6.38
N GLN A 37 -14.47 0.35 7.46
CA GLN A 37 -15.21 1.11 8.45
C GLN A 37 -14.35 2.16 9.17
N GLU A 38 -13.05 1.87 9.39
CA GLU A 38 -12.14 2.84 9.98
C GLU A 38 -11.85 3.99 8.99
N PHE A 39 -11.70 3.69 7.69
CA PHE A 39 -11.55 4.74 6.68
C PHE A 39 -12.82 5.60 6.55
N TRP A 40 -14.01 5.02 6.64
CA TRP A 40 -15.25 5.80 6.62
C TRP A 40 -15.34 6.83 7.74
N SER A 41 -14.70 6.56 8.89
CA SER A 41 -14.67 7.51 10.00
C SER A 41 -13.86 8.79 9.73
N ILE A 42 -13.10 8.85 8.63
CA ILE A 42 -12.35 10.06 8.23
C ILE A 42 -13.30 11.16 7.78
N PHE A 43 -14.38 10.80 7.09
CA PHE A 43 -15.46 11.65 6.69
C PHE A 43 -16.71 11.42 7.58
N ASP A 44 -17.70 12.26 7.45
CA ASP A 44 -18.95 12.10 8.17
C ASP A 44 -19.87 11.03 7.53
N ALA A 45 -21.02 10.78 8.15
CA ALA A 45 -21.98 9.77 7.70
C ALA A 45 -22.64 10.08 6.34
N SER A 46 -22.44 11.29 5.77
CA SER A 46 -22.98 11.70 4.47
C SER A 46 -22.05 11.37 3.31
N ALA A 47 -20.85 10.82 3.58
CA ALA A 47 -19.89 10.50 2.55
C ALA A 47 -20.39 9.43 1.58
N HIS A 48 -20.21 9.68 0.28
CA HIS A 48 -20.37 8.67 -0.76
C HIS A 48 -19.12 7.83 -0.87
N HIS A 49 -19.26 6.54 -1.14
CA HIS A 49 -18.11 5.65 -1.28
C HIS A 49 -18.29 4.62 -2.40
N ALA A 50 -17.16 4.20 -2.97
CA ALA A 50 -17.03 3.05 -3.84
C ALA A 50 -15.89 2.17 -3.34
N GLU A 51 -16.09 0.86 -3.33
CA GLU A 51 -15.11 -0.08 -2.79
C GLU A 51 -14.86 -1.25 -3.72
N GLU A 52 -13.58 -1.61 -3.79
CA GLU A 52 -13.07 -2.85 -4.35
C GLU A 52 -12.14 -3.45 -3.30
N PRO A 53 -11.78 -4.73 -3.34
CA PRO A 53 -10.94 -5.35 -2.31
C PRO A 53 -9.64 -4.59 -2.04
N THR A 54 -8.99 -4.05 -3.07
CA THR A 54 -7.70 -3.36 -2.99
C THR A 54 -7.79 -1.84 -3.21
N ASN A 55 -8.99 -1.31 -3.41
CA ASN A 55 -9.20 0.11 -3.71
C ASN A 55 -10.45 0.61 -3.00
N PHE A 56 -10.31 1.70 -2.27
CA PHE A 56 -11.38 2.34 -1.54
C PHE A 56 -11.41 3.84 -1.85
N ARG A 57 -12.59 4.36 -2.22
CA ARG A 57 -12.78 5.76 -2.57
C ARG A 57 -13.94 6.35 -1.80
N MET A 58 -13.74 7.57 -1.32
CA MET A 58 -14.78 8.35 -0.64
C MET A 58 -14.82 9.75 -1.21
N SER A 59 -16.01 10.32 -1.23
CA SER A 59 -16.22 11.75 -1.46
C SER A 59 -17.23 12.29 -0.49
N CYS A 60 -17.04 13.51 -0.05
CA CYS A 60 -17.99 14.20 0.83
C CYS A 60 -17.83 15.70 0.79
N CYS A 61 -18.69 16.28 1.56
CA CYS A 61 -18.64 17.61 2.15
C CYS A 61 -18.85 18.73 1.13
N GLY A 62 -19.80 19.59 1.44
CA GLY A 62 -20.21 20.66 0.53
C GLY A 62 -21.28 20.25 -0.47
N THR A 63 -21.62 21.18 -1.37
CA THR A 63 -22.64 20.98 -2.39
C THR A 63 -22.15 20.14 -3.57
N ASP A 64 -20.82 20.04 -3.77
CA ASP A 64 -20.17 19.43 -4.92
C ASP A 64 -19.25 18.26 -4.53
N ASP A 65 -19.39 17.72 -3.30
CA ASP A 65 -18.51 16.66 -2.78
C ASP A 65 -17.03 17.03 -2.99
N ASP A 66 -16.63 18.20 -2.53
CA ASP A 66 -15.33 18.82 -2.83
C ASP A 66 -14.14 18.22 -2.05
N GLN A 67 -14.40 17.21 -1.23
CA GLN A 67 -13.36 16.42 -0.58
C GLN A 67 -13.37 14.98 -1.09
N HIS A 68 -12.22 14.52 -1.53
CA HIS A 68 -12.05 13.16 -2.05
C HIS A 68 -10.88 12.48 -1.34
N LEU A 69 -11.07 11.20 -1.03
CA LEU A 69 -10.04 10.33 -0.49
C LEU A 69 -10.05 9.00 -1.24
N MET A 70 -8.90 8.58 -1.74
CA MET A 70 -8.68 7.27 -2.33
C MET A 70 -7.56 6.57 -1.58
N ILE A 71 -7.77 5.31 -1.26
CA ILE A 71 -6.75 4.41 -0.72
C ILE A 71 -6.67 3.19 -1.64
N ALA A 72 -5.47 2.84 -2.09
CA ALA A 72 -5.24 1.68 -2.93
C ALA A 72 -4.01 0.91 -2.48
N ILE A 73 -4.08 -0.42 -2.57
CA ILE A 73 -2.96 -1.32 -2.37
C ILE A 73 -2.74 -2.10 -3.66
N ASP A 74 -1.50 -2.07 -4.15
CA ASP A 74 -1.07 -2.84 -5.31
C ASP A 74 0.41 -3.26 -5.14
N ARG A 75 1.00 -3.85 -6.19
CA ARG A 75 2.42 -4.21 -6.20
C ARG A 75 3.10 -3.44 -7.32
N HIS A 76 4.01 -2.56 -6.95
CA HIS A 76 4.78 -1.78 -7.94
C HIS A 76 5.73 -2.65 -8.77
N VAL A 77 6.11 -3.84 -8.27
CA VAL A 77 6.97 -4.81 -8.97
C VAL A 77 6.21 -5.62 -10.03
N ASP A 78 4.88 -5.64 -9.98
CA ASP A 78 4.04 -6.36 -10.96
C ASP A 78 3.65 -5.45 -12.15
N GLU A 79 4.05 -4.18 -12.15
CA GLU A 79 3.85 -3.28 -13.28
C GLU A 79 4.66 -3.76 -14.48
N GLN A 80 4.05 -3.75 -15.66
CA GLN A 80 4.70 -4.22 -16.88
C GLN A 80 6.05 -3.52 -17.14
N GLY A 81 7.09 -4.30 -17.32
CA GLY A 81 8.47 -3.80 -17.52
C GLY A 81 9.20 -3.38 -16.23
N GLN A 82 8.63 -3.70 -15.06
CA GLN A 82 9.18 -3.34 -13.76
C GLN A 82 9.46 -4.55 -12.84
N GLU A 83 9.58 -5.75 -13.42
CA GLU A 83 9.65 -7.02 -12.70
C GLU A 83 10.83 -7.13 -11.70
N ASN A 84 11.86 -6.29 -11.87
CA ASN A 84 13.01 -6.23 -10.98
C ASN A 84 13.14 -4.92 -10.21
N ARG A 85 12.09 -4.08 -10.20
CA ARG A 85 12.11 -2.80 -9.51
C ARG A 85 12.16 -3.02 -7.99
N THR A 86 13.13 -2.43 -7.32
CA THR A 86 13.22 -2.39 -5.86
C THR A 86 12.37 -1.24 -5.30
N ASP A 87 12.03 -1.30 -4.01
CA ASP A 87 11.33 -0.20 -3.32
C ASP A 87 12.10 1.11 -3.41
N GLU A 88 13.43 1.06 -3.24
CA GLU A 88 14.32 2.22 -3.38
C GLU A 88 14.30 2.77 -4.81
N GLY A 89 14.34 1.89 -5.81
CA GLY A 89 14.26 2.26 -7.23
C GLY A 89 12.95 2.98 -7.54
N TYR A 90 11.82 2.44 -7.08
CA TYR A 90 10.51 3.05 -7.23
C TYR A 90 10.46 4.46 -6.59
N LEU A 91 10.91 4.59 -5.34
CA LEU A 91 10.89 5.88 -4.64
C LEU A 91 11.81 6.91 -5.29
N LYS A 92 12.96 6.49 -5.84
CA LYS A 92 13.86 7.37 -6.56
C LYS A 92 13.23 7.91 -7.84
N GLU A 93 12.55 7.05 -8.61
CA GLU A 93 11.83 7.47 -9.82
C GLU A 93 10.70 8.44 -9.45
N LEU A 94 9.97 8.18 -8.36
CA LEU A 94 8.93 9.05 -7.86
C LEU A 94 9.48 10.43 -7.44
N ASP A 95 10.61 10.44 -6.71
CA ASP A 95 11.29 11.68 -6.30
C ASP A 95 11.68 12.50 -7.54
N VAL A 96 12.36 11.90 -8.52
CA VAL A 96 12.79 12.57 -9.77
C VAL A 96 11.59 13.12 -10.54
N SER A 97 10.58 12.30 -10.80
CA SER A 97 9.39 12.72 -11.57
C SER A 97 8.65 13.87 -10.90
N SER A 98 8.56 13.85 -9.56
CA SER A 98 7.87 14.89 -8.81
C SER A 98 8.66 16.20 -8.80
N GLU A 99 9.99 16.14 -8.70
CA GLU A 99 10.88 17.31 -8.76
C GLU A 99 10.84 17.97 -10.14
N GLU A 100 10.83 17.17 -11.21
CA GLU A 100 10.75 17.69 -12.61
C GLU A 100 9.48 18.52 -12.86
N ILE A 101 8.37 18.17 -12.23
CA ILE A 101 7.10 18.91 -12.34
C ILE A 101 6.91 19.94 -11.22
N GLY A 102 7.92 20.13 -10.35
CA GLY A 102 7.94 21.16 -9.31
C GLY A 102 7.06 20.85 -8.09
N PHE A 103 6.76 19.59 -7.81
CA PHE A 103 6.02 19.20 -6.63
C PHE A 103 6.90 19.16 -5.39
N LYS A 104 6.31 19.47 -4.23
CA LYS A 104 6.99 19.40 -2.94
C LYS A 104 6.89 17.97 -2.37
N ILE A 105 8.05 17.38 -2.13
CA ILE A 105 8.17 16.02 -1.59
C ILE A 105 8.67 16.08 -0.14
N GLU A 106 8.08 15.27 0.72
CA GLU A 106 8.48 15.05 2.10
C GLU A 106 8.70 13.55 2.32
N LYS A 107 9.85 13.18 2.89
CA LYS A 107 10.08 11.81 3.35
C LYS A 107 9.34 11.62 4.67
N ILE A 108 8.52 10.60 4.76
CA ILE A 108 7.75 10.28 5.97
C ILE A 108 8.24 8.97 6.58
N ASP A 109 8.29 8.94 7.93
CA ASP A 109 8.64 7.73 8.67
C ASP A 109 7.40 6.85 8.84
N VAL A 110 7.48 5.67 8.26
CA VAL A 110 6.45 4.63 8.31
C VAL A 110 7.07 3.25 8.57
N SER A 111 8.16 3.21 9.34
CA SER A 111 8.92 1.98 9.63
C SER A 111 8.01 0.78 9.97
N PRO A 112 8.30 -0.44 9.40
CA PRO A 112 9.47 -0.82 8.61
C PRO A 112 9.43 -0.39 7.14
N ALA A 113 8.29 0.05 6.63
CA ALA A 113 8.12 0.56 5.27
C ALA A 113 8.80 1.93 5.07
N VAL A 114 8.84 2.40 3.84
CA VAL A 114 9.37 3.72 3.47
C VAL A 114 8.31 4.52 2.75
N GLY A 115 8.16 5.81 3.09
CA GLY A 115 7.09 6.64 2.54
C GLY A 115 7.52 7.98 1.98
N ARG A 116 6.65 8.52 1.11
CA ARG A 116 6.70 9.87 0.55
C ARG A 116 5.34 10.54 0.66
N LEU A 117 5.35 11.80 1.05
CA LEU A 117 4.20 12.69 0.94
C LEU A 117 4.49 13.72 -0.14
N ILE A 118 3.60 13.86 -1.10
CA ILE A 118 3.73 14.77 -2.23
C ILE A 118 2.55 15.74 -2.23
N ARG A 119 2.84 17.04 -2.23
CA ARG A 119 1.82 18.10 -2.28
C ARG A 119 1.60 18.55 -3.72
N LEU A 120 0.35 18.47 -4.16
CA LEU A 120 -0.11 18.85 -5.48
C LEU A 120 -0.78 20.22 -5.40
N PRO A 121 -0.23 21.26 -6.04
CA PRO A 121 -0.68 22.62 -5.81
C PRO A 121 -2.07 22.93 -6.37
N ASN A 122 -2.50 22.18 -7.38
CA ASN A 122 -3.80 22.37 -8.03
C ASN A 122 -4.27 21.08 -8.71
N VAL A 123 -5.43 20.60 -8.32
CA VAL A 123 -6.13 19.44 -8.91
C VAL A 123 -7.56 19.88 -9.21
N GLY A 124 -7.81 20.42 -10.42
CA GLY A 124 -9.16 20.88 -10.78
C GLY A 124 -9.69 22.03 -9.91
N GLY A 125 -8.81 22.94 -9.43
CA GLY A 125 -9.19 24.03 -8.53
C GLY A 125 -9.06 23.71 -7.04
N LEU A 126 -8.86 22.45 -6.70
CA LEU A 126 -8.64 21.95 -5.33
C LEU A 126 -7.15 21.76 -5.05
N LYS A 127 -6.81 21.45 -3.82
CA LYS A 127 -5.47 21.06 -3.37
C LYS A 127 -5.40 19.56 -3.17
N GLY A 128 -4.27 18.96 -3.55
CA GLY A 128 -4.08 17.51 -3.44
C GLY A 128 -2.88 17.15 -2.57
N VAL A 129 -2.97 16.02 -1.91
CA VAL A 129 -1.86 15.35 -1.21
C VAL A 129 -1.89 13.88 -1.56
N ASN A 130 -0.75 13.38 -2.01
CA ASN A 130 -0.53 11.95 -2.22
C ASN A 130 0.47 11.43 -1.19
N ILE A 131 0.17 10.28 -0.60
CA ILE A 131 1.11 9.51 0.20
C ILE A 131 1.36 8.19 -0.51
N PHE A 132 2.63 7.85 -0.70
CA PHE A 132 3.08 6.56 -1.20
C PHE A 132 3.90 5.89 -0.12
N VAL A 133 3.56 4.64 0.19
CA VAL A 133 4.31 3.79 1.11
C VAL A 133 4.65 2.51 0.39
N VAL A 134 5.89 2.05 0.50
CA VAL A 134 6.34 0.80 -0.11
C VAL A 134 7.00 -0.10 0.91
N GLU A 135 6.76 -1.41 0.79
CA GLU A 135 7.36 -2.45 1.62
C GLU A 135 7.42 -3.76 0.83
N SER A 136 8.62 -4.24 0.52
CA SER A 136 8.87 -5.52 -0.15
C SER A 136 8.08 -5.72 -1.46
N GLY A 137 8.00 -4.67 -2.28
CA GLY A 137 7.32 -4.66 -3.57
C GLY A 137 5.84 -4.33 -3.51
N ASP A 138 5.22 -4.31 -2.32
CA ASP A 138 3.86 -3.79 -2.13
C ASP A 138 3.88 -2.26 -2.09
N ARG A 139 2.81 -1.64 -2.59
CA ARG A 139 2.62 -0.19 -2.58
C ARG A 139 1.24 0.16 -2.03
N LEU A 140 1.22 1.06 -1.05
CA LEU A 140 0.01 1.75 -0.60
C LEU A 140 0.02 3.16 -1.19
N THR A 141 -1.05 3.52 -1.85
CA THR A 141 -1.31 4.86 -2.35
C THR A 141 -2.48 5.46 -1.57
N ILE A 142 -2.27 6.63 -0.97
CA ILE A 142 -3.33 7.44 -0.37
C ILE A 142 -3.35 8.75 -1.14
N GLN A 143 -4.47 9.07 -1.77
CA GLN A 143 -4.69 10.33 -2.45
C GLN A 143 -5.82 11.08 -1.76
N SER A 144 -5.57 12.31 -1.36
CA SER A 144 -6.57 13.19 -0.79
C SER A 144 -6.63 14.50 -1.57
N VAL A 145 -7.84 14.96 -1.86
CA VAL A 145 -8.10 16.23 -2.52
C VAL A 145 -9.13 17.00 -1.71
N ALA A 146 -8.92 18.29 -1.50
CA ALA A 146 -9.81 19.14 -0.72
C ALA A 146 -9.67 20.63 -1.13
N PRO A 147 -10.55 21.54 -0.69
CA PRO A 147 -10.45 22.97 -0.97
C PRO A 147 -9.15 23.61 -0.46
N THR A 148 -8.59 23.09 0.63
CA THR A 148 -7.32 23.58 1.21
C THR A 148 -6.28 22.46 1.32
N GLU A 149 -4.99 22.84 1.24
CA GLU A 149 -3.87 21.90 1.43
C GLU A 149 -3.91 21.27 2.83
N GLU A 150 -4.23 22.06 3.86
CA GLU A 150 -4.33 21.58 5.23
C GLU A 150 -5.40 20.48 5.38
N THR A 151 -6.58 20.68 4.80
CA THR A 151 -7.65 19.67 4.84
C THR A 151 -7.25 18.41 4.08
N ALA A 152 -6.67 18.56 2.88
CA ALA A 152 -6.19 17.42 2.09
C ALA A 152 -5.12 16.63 2.86
N GLU A 153 -4.14 17.31 3.46
CA GLU A 153 -3.08 16.67 4.23
C GLU A 153 -3.63 15.99 5.49
N ASN A 154 -4.52 16.62 6.24
CA ASN A 154 -5.14 16.03 7.43
C ASN A 154 -5.89 14.74 7.10
N ASN A 155 -6.68 14.72 6.01
CA ASN A 155 -7.39 13.52 5.58
C ASN A 155 -6.42 12.41 5.16
N ALA A 156 -5.38 12.74 4.39
CA ALA A 156 -4.35 11.77 3.99
C ALA A 156 -3.60 11.19 5.20
N ARG A 157 -3.22 12.02 6.18
CA ARG A 157 -2.54 11.56 7.40
C ARG A 157 -3.42 10.71 8.29
N LYS A 158 -4.72 11.02 8.43
CA LYS A 158 -5.67 10.13 9.14
C LYS A 158 -5.74 8.75 8.48
N ALA A 159 -5.81 8.70 7.15
CA ALA A 159 -5.78 7.43 6.41
C ALA A 159 -4.46 6.68 6.60
N LEU A 160 -3.33 7.40 6.64
CA LEU A 160 -2.02 6.80 6.91
C LEU A 160 -1.96 6.18 8.32
N GLU A 161 -2.50 6.83 9.34
CA GLU A 161 -2.52 6.26 10.70
C GLU A 161 -3.34 4.97 10.79
N ILE A 162 -4.47 4.89 10.08
CA ILE A 162 -5.23 3.65 9.95
C ILE A 162 -4.39 2.58 9.23
N ALA A 163 -3.73 2.95 8.13
CA ALA A 163 -2.88 2.04 7.39
C ALA A 163 -1.67 1.54 8.21
N LYS A 164 -1.02 2.39 9.00
CA LYS A 164 0.05 1.97 9.92
C LYS A 164 -0.42 0.90 10.89
N LYS A 165 -1.63 1.02 11.40
CA LYS A 165 -2.19 0.06 12.37
C LYS A 165 -2.48 -1.31 11.72
N HIS A 166 -2.99 -1.34 10.50
CA HIS A 166 -3.57 -2.53 9.90
C HIS A 166 -2.84 -3.07 8.68
N VAL A 167 -2.19 -2.22 7.90
CA VAL A 167 -1.60 -2.56 6.60
C VAL A 167 -0.08 -2.68 6.70
N ILE A 168 0.57 -1.68 7.26
CA ILE A 168 2.03 -1.54 7.27
C ILE A 168 2.64 -2.34 8.43
N GLY A 169 3.82 -2.93 8.18
CA GLY A 169 4.58 -3.68 9.17
C GLY A 169 4.06 -5.10 9.40
N ARG A 170 4.74 -5.83 10.27
CA ARG A 170 4.50 -7.25 10.62
C ARG A 170 3.61 -7.39 11.84
#